data_027f6827fc9cc6b1100f7b245c07245a
#
_entry.id   027f6827fc9cc6b1100f7b245c07245a
#
_cell.length_a   1.000
_cell.length_b   1.000
_cell.length_c   1.000
_cell.angle_alpha   90.00
_cell.angle_beta   90.00
_cell.angle_gamma   90.00
#
_symmetry.space_group_name_H-M   'P 1'
#
loop_
_entity.id
_entity.type
_entity.pdbx_description
1 polymer ?
#
loop_
_entity_poly.entity_id
_entity_poly.type
_entity_poly.pdbx_seq_one_letter_code
_entity_poly.pdbx_strand_id
1 'polypeptide(L)'
;ENARACREAVQGSKRSREAQAGETSPAQSLAAWHEFAGQYFPALVDRPAVVHGGGVLLPVPFPQTNLHVLRAGVFVGSVQKGRFVPEHHLFTAFGAQCANCEQLTLADPRTTEYLSGREVEARTAADGWCCVTVDGWPLGGGKVSGGRVKNHYPKALRLL
;
A
#
# COMPACT_ATOMS: atom_id res chain seq x y z
N GLU A 1 -5.12 39.83 13.43
CA GLU A 1 -6.05 38.90 14.14
C GLU A 1 -6.52 37.76 13.25
N ASN A 2 -6.81 37.97 11.96
CA ASN A 2 -7.29 36.91 11.06
C ASN A 2 -6.27 35.79 10.71
N ALA A 3 -4.97 36.06 10.77
CA ALA A 3 -3.95 35.05 10.45
C ALA A 3 -3.74 34.01 11.57
N ARG A 4 -4.09 34.37 12.81
CA ARG A 4 -3.97 33.48 13.99
C ARG A 4 -5.14 32.52 14.06
N ALA A 5 -6.36 32.99 13.79
CA ALA A 5 -7.57 32.16 13.73
C ALA A 5 -7.52 31.10 12.62
N CYS A 6 -6.91 31.44 11.48
CA CYS A 6 -6.76 30.50 10.35
C CYS A 6 -5.76 29.36 10.66
N ARG A 7 -4.71 29.64 11.44
CA ARG A 7 -3.73 28.61 11.86
C ARG A 7 -4.31 27.65 12.92
N GLU A 8 -5.14 28.13 13.82
CA GLU A 8 -5.79 27.30 14.82
C GLU A 8 -6.87 26.39 14.23
N ALA A 9 -7.62 26.86 13.22
CA ALA A 9 -8.60 26.06 12.49
C ALA A 9 -7.94 24.91 11.68
N VAL A 10 -6.77 25.15 11.09
CA VAL A 10 -6.02 24.11 10.32
C VAL A 10 -5.39 23.07 11.26
N GLN A 11 -4.93 23.46 12.45
CA GLN A 11 -4.39 22.54 13.45
C GLN A 11 -5.50 21.72 14.12
N GLY A 12 -6.68 22.27 14.38
CA GLY A 12 -7.83 21.56 14.91
C GLY A 12 -8.37 20.47 13.96
N SER A 13 -8.39 20.75 12.66
CA SER A 13 -8.86 19.78 11.64
C SER A 13 -7.90 18.60 11.43
N LYS A 14 -6.60 18.77 11.63
CA LYS A 14 -5.63 17.65 11.58
C LYS A 14 -5.69 16.76 12.81
N ARG A 15 -5.84 17.34 14.01
CA ARG A 15 -5.96 16.57 15.26
C ARG A 15 -7.21 15.71 15.32
N SER A 16 -8.33 16.16 14.75
CA SER A 16 -9.61 15.42 14.81
C SER A 16 -9.67 14.21 13.87
N ARG A 17 -8.79 14.11 12.87
CA ARG A 17 -8.70 12.93 11.99
C ARG A 17 -7.71 11.87 12.48
N GLU A 18 -6.76 12.22 13.31
CA GLU A 18 -5.79 11.28 13.91
C GLU A 18 -6.34 10.55 15.15
N ALA A 19 -7.42 11.02 15.74
CA ALA A 19 -7.95 10.51 17.03
C ALA A 19 -8.95 9.34 16.94
N GLN A 20 -9.16 8.71 15.75
CA GLN A 20 -10.14 7.61 15.60
C GLN A 20 -9.59 6.32 14.99
N ALA A 21 -8.29 6.16 14.82
CA ALA A 21 -7.68 4.85 14.60
C ALA A 21 -7.38 4.26 15.98
N GLY A 22 -8.16 3.28 16.44
CA GLY A 22 -7.83 2.51 17.65
C GLY A 22 -6.36 2.10 17.57
N GLU A 23 -5.56 2.49 18.57
CA GLU A 23 -4.11 2.30 18.58
C GLU A 23 -3.78 0.82 18.49
N THR A 24 -3.49 0.34 17.30
CA THR A 24 -2.95 -1.01 17.09
C THR A 24 -1.53 -1.01 17.65
N SER A 25 -1.23 -1.93 18.57
CA SER A 25 0.12 -2.01 19.13
C SER A 25 1.15 -2.37 18.05
N PRO A 26 2.43 -1.96 18.20
CA PRO A 26 3.49 -2.34 17.27
C PRO A 26 3.57 -3.84 17.04
N ALA A 27 3.41 -4.65 18.08
CA ALA A 27 3.42 -6.11 17.98
C ALA A 27 2.25 -6.64 17.12
N GLN A 28 1.06 -6.09 17.28
CA GLN A 28 -0.11 -6.45 16.45
C GLN A 28 0.09 -6.04 14.99
N SER A 29 0.70 -4.88 14.74
CA SER A 29 1.00 -4.42 13.38
C SER A 29 1.98 -5.35 12.67
N LEU A 30 3.03 -5.78 13.37
CA LEU A 30 4.01 -6.74 12.82
C LEU A 30 3.40 -8.11 12.63
N ALA A 31 2.57 -8.61 13.56
CA ALA A 31 1.88 -9.90 13.42
C ALA A 31 0.95 -9.89 12.19
N ALA A 32 0.16 -8.84 12.01
CA ALA A 32 -0.71 -8.69 10.85
C ALA A 32 0.07 -8.58 9.52
N TRP A 33 1.25 -7.92 9.55
CA TRP A 33 2.15 -7.91 8.40
C TRP A 33 2.68 -9.31 8.08
N HIS A 34 3.17 -10.06 9.06
CA HIS A 34 3.70 -11.40 8.85
C HIS A 34 2.65 -12.36 8.28
N GLU A 35 1.42 -12.31 8.80
CA GLU A 35 0.29 -13.10 8.26
C GLU A 35 0.02 -12.72 6.79
N PHE A 36 -0.09 -11.43 6.50
CA PHE A 36 -0.31 -10.91 5.15
C PHE A 36 0.84 -11.29 4.20
N ALA A 37 2.09 -11.09 4.64
CA ALA A 37 3.28 -11.42 3.84
C ALA A 37 3.36 -12.91 3.57
N GLY A 38 3.08 -13.77 4.56
CA GLY A 38 3.05 -15.23 4.38
C GLY A 38 2.08 -15.68 3.30
N GLN A 39 0.96 -14.98 3.15
CA GLN A 39 -0.05 -15.30 2.15
C GLN A 39 0.29 -14.73 0.76
N TYR A 40 0.77 -13.50 0.67
CA TYR A 40 0.89 -12.77 -0.61
C TYR A 40 2.31 -12.47 -1.05
N PHE A 41 3.26 -12.40 -0.12
CA PHE A 41 4.66 -12.07 -0.37
C PHE A 41 5.61 -12.96 0.44
N PRO A 42 5.56 -14.29 0.27
CA PRO A 42 6.31 -15.23 1.12
C PRO A 42 7.82 -14.94 1.15
N ALA A 43 8.39 -14.41 0.08
CA ALA A 43 9.81 -14.02 0.03
C ALA A 43 10.16 -12.81 0.92
N LEU A 44 9.17 -12.11 1.47
CA LEU A 44 9.38 -10.94 2.35
C LEU A 44 9.19 -11.26 3.83
N VAL A 45 8.72 -12.45 4.19
CA VAL A 45 8.39 -12.83 5.59
C VAL A 45 9.59 -12.68 6.51
N ASP A 46 10.76 -13.11 6.06
CA ASP A 46 12.00 -13.09 6.86
C ASP A 46 12.74 -11.74 6.79
N ARG A 47 12.22 -10.76 6.05
CA ARG A 47 12.83 -9.45 6.00
C ARG A 47 12.56 -8.67 7.29
N PRO A 48 13.56 -7.93 7.80
CA PRO A 48 13.35 -7.02 8.92
C PRO A 48 12.18 -6.08 8.64
N ALA A 49 11.26 -5.95 9.60
CA ALA A 49 10.13 -5.04 9.53
C ALA A 49 10.06 -4.23 10.82
N VAL A 50 9.75 -2.95 10.71
CA VAL A 50 9.59 -2.03 11.85
C VAL A 50 8.30 -1.25 11.73
N VAL A 51 7.75 -0.85 12.87
CA VAL A 51 6.59 0.06 12.89
C VAL A 51 7.07 1.50 12.87
N HIS A 52 6.60 2.26 11.89
CA HIS A 52 6.94 3.67 11.71
C HIS A 52 5.73 4.44 11.19
N GLY A 53 5.42 5.59 11.80
CA GLY A 53 4.33 6.46 11.33
C GLY A 53 2.95 5.80 11.28
N GLY A 54 2.66 4.88 12.21
CA GLY A 54 1.38 4.17 12.28
C GLY A 54 1.23 3.00 11.30
N GLY A 55 2.30 2.58 10.64
CA GLY A 55 2.28 1.42 9.76
C GLY A 55 3.60 0.66 9.74
N VAL A 56 3.73 -0.28 8.83
CA VAL A 56 4.88 -1.17 8.73
C VAL A 56 5.82 -0.71 7.61
N LEU A 57 7.09 -0.63 7.94
CA LEU A 57 8.19 -0.27 7.05
C LEU A 57 9.16 -1.45 6.95
N LEU A 58 9.54 -1.81 5.74
CA LEU A 58 10.69 -2.67 5.46
C LEU A 58 11.93 -1.78 5.28
N PRO A 59 12.85 -1.71 6.27
CA PRO A 59 14.00 -0.85 6.17
C PRO A 59 14.96 -1.32 5.09
N VAL A 60 15.66 -0.38 4.47
CA VAL A 60 16.80 -0.65 3.60
C VAL A 60 18.06 -0.10 4.22
N PRO A 61 19.23 -0.76 4.05
CA PRO A 61 20.50 -0.20 4.47
C PRO A 61 20.68 1.20 3.88
N PHE A 62 21.02 2.15 4.74
CA PHE A 62 21.27 3.51 4.32
C PHE A 62 22.65 3.95 4.83
N PRO A 63 23.52 4.50 3.96
CA PRO A 63 24.84 4.95 4.39
C PRO A 63 24.70 6.11 5.37
N GLN A 64 25.62 6.19 6.34
CA GLN A 64 25.69 7.36 7.22
C GLN A 64 25.99 8.62 6.40
N THR A 65 25.17 9.63 6.58
CA THR A 65 25.27 10.90 5.86
C THR A 65 24.93 12.05 6.82
N ASN A 66 25.36 13.26 6.47
CA ASN A 66 24.99 14.48 7.19
C ASN A 66 23.60 15.01 6.80
N LEU A 67 22.87 14.28 5.95
CA LEU A 67 21.51 14.63 5.53
C LEU A 67 20.50 14.20 6.61
N HIS A 68 19.46 14.98 6.77
CA HIS A 68 18.31 14.60 7.60
C HIS A 68 17.46 13.56 6.84
N VAL A 69 17.65 12.29 7.16
CA VAL A 69 16.90 11.19 6.54
C VAL A 69 15.55 11.05 7.22
N LEU A 70 14.47 11.34 6.49
CA LEU A 70 13.11 11.20 6.99
C LEU A 70 12.65 9.75 7.02
N ARG A 71 13.07 8.94 6.04
CA ARG A 71 12.72 7.53 5.93
C ARG A 71 13.72 6.81 5.02
N ALA A 72 14.17 5.62 5.44
CA ALA A 72 14.96 4.72 4.61
C ALA A 72 14.28 3.35 4.58
N GLY A 73 13.56 3.05 3.50
CA GLY A 73 12.80 1.82 3.33
C GLY A 73 11.49 1.99 2.61
N VAL A 74 10.77 0.86 2.46
CA VAL A 74 9.48 0.79 1.78
C VAL A 74 8.36 0.68 2.83
N PHE A 75 7.45 1.63 2.83
CA PHE A 75 6.23 1.58 3.64
C PHE A 75 5.25 0.61 2.98
N VAL A 76 5.01 -0.53 3.63
CA VAL A 76 4.28 -1.65 3.02
C VAL A 76 2.78 -1.64 3.34
N GLY A 77 2.37 -0.99 4.41
CA GLY A 77 0.96 -0.87 4.76
C GLY A 77 0.73 -0.60 6.24
N SER A 78 -0.52 -0.63 6.65
CA SER A 78 -0.95 -0.39 8.03
C SER A 78 -2.11 -1.29 8.42
N VAL A 79 -2.35 -1.43 9.72
CA VAL A 79 -3.54 -2.12 10.22
C VAL A 79 -4.72 -1.16 10.27
N GLN A 80 -5.81 -1.51 9.61
CA GLN A 80 -7.06 -0.76 9.62
C GLN A 80 -8.20 -1.71 9.99
N LYS A 81 -8.94 -1.37 11.03
CA LYS A 81 -10.07 -2.19 11.54
C LYS A 81 -9.66 -3.65 11.78
N GLY A 82 -8.47 -3.86 12.38
CA GLY A 82 -7.93 -5.18 12.71
C GLY A 82 -7.41 -5.99 11.53
N ARG A 83 -7.28 -5.42 10.32
CA ARG A 83 -6.78 -6.09 9.13
C ARG A 83 -5.62 -5.32 8.52
N PHE A 84 -4.62 -6.04 8.01
CA PHE A 84 -3.54 -5.40 7.26
C PHE A 84 -4.06 -4.89 5.90
N VAL A 85 -3.81 -3.61 5.64
CA VAL A 85 -4.12 -2.95 4.37
C VAL A 85 -2.81 -2.56 3.71
N PRO A 86 -2.46 -3.19 2.57
CA PRO A 86 -1.21 -2.89 1.88
C PRO A 86 -1.26 -1.53 1.20
N GLU A 87 -0.10 -0.88 1.13
CA GLU A 87 0.09 0.37 0.43
C GLU A 87 0.62 0.15 -0.99
N HIS A 88 0.42 1.13 -1.86
CA HIS A 88 0.85 1.10 -3.25
C HIS A 88 2.35 0.79 -3.41
N HIS A 89 3.17 1.33 -2.51
CA HIS A 89 4.62 1.13 -2.53
C HIS A 89 5.05 -0.33 -2.37
N LEU A 90 4.28 -1.15 -1.65
CA LEU A 90 4.53 -2.58 -1.55
C LEU A 90 4.48 -3.24 -2.93
N PHE A 91 3.42 -2.95 -3.69
CA PHE A 91 3.22 -3.56 -5.01
C PHE A 91 4.24 -3.06 -6.03
N THR A 92 4.56 -1.77 -6.05
CA THR A 92 5.55 -1.23 -6.99
C THR A 92 6.97 -1.68 -6.69
N ALA A 93 7.34 -1.82 -5.41
CA ALA A 93 8.69 -2.25 -5.03
C ALA A 93 8.90 -3.76 -5.10
N PHE A 94 7.87 -4.54 -4.74
CA PHE A 94 7.98 -5.99 -4.54
C PHE A 94 6.93 -6.80 -5.32
N GLY A 95 6.15 -6.17 -6.18
CA GLY A 95 5.05 -6.82 -6.90
C GLY A 95 5.47 -8.01 -7.75
N ALA A 96 6.70 -8.03 -8.26
CA ALA A 96 7.26 -9.19 -8.97
C ALA A 96 7.38 -10.45 -8.06
N GLN A 97 7.34 -10.28 -6.74
CA GLN A 97 7.40 -11.35 -5.75
C GLN A 97 6.01 -11.68 -5.17
N CYS A 98 4.95 -11.04 -5.67
CA CYS A 98 3.59 -11.29 -5.23
C CYS A 98 3.12 -12.67 -5.71
N ALA A 99 2.63 -13.50 -4.81
CA ALA A 99 2.13 -14.84 -5.14
C ALA A 99 0.81 -14.82 -5.95
N ASN A 100 0.07 -13.70 -5.90
CA ASN A 100 -1.20 -13.54 -6.60
C ASN A 100 -1.13 -12.32 -7.53
N CYS A 101 -1.19 -12.55 -8.84
CA CYS A 101 -1.02 -11.50 -9.83
C CYS A 101 -2.13 -11.51 -10.89
N GLU A 102 -2.71 -10.33 -11.15
CA GLU A 102 -3.49 -10.10 -12.35
C GLU A 102 -2.58 -9.58 -13.46
N GLN A 103 -2.44 -10.39 -14.50
CA GLN A 103 -1.53 -10.11 -15.60
C GLN A 103 -2.27 -9.42 -16.74
N LEU A 104 -1.84 -8.23 -17.08
CA LEU A 104 -2.30 -7.44 -18.22
C LEU A 104 -1.17 -7.30 -19.24
N THR A 105 -1.53 -6.88 -20.43
CA THR A 105 -0.58 -6.40 -21.44
C THR A 105 -0.84 -4.94 -21.76
N LEU A 106 0.11 -4.26 -22.36
CA LEU A 106 -0.08 -2.86 -22.76
C LEU A 106 -1.24 -2.69 -23.75
N ALA A 107 -1.51 -3.69 -24.60
CA ALA A 107 -2.60 -3.69 -25.56
C ALA A 107 -3.97 -4.08 -24.94
N ASP A 108 -4.01 -4.59 -23.71
CA ASP A 108 -5.27 -4.97 -23.05
C ASP A 108 -6.05 -3.71 -22.65
N PRO A 109 -7.32 -3.52 -23.08
CA PRO A 109 -8.16 -2.38 -22.68
C PRO A 109 -8.28 -2.22 -21.16
N ARG A 110 -8.24 -3.33 -20.41
CA ARG A 110 -8.27 -3.32 -18.95
C ARG A 110 -7.11 -2.54 -18.32
N THR A 111 -5.98 -2.41 -19.03
CA THR A 111 -4.83 -1.61 -18.56
C THR A 111 -5.21 -0.14 -18.42
N THR A 112 -5.84 0.44 -19.43
CA THR A 112 -6.33 1.84 -19.36
C THR A 112 -7.43 1.99 -18.32
N GLU A 113 -8.33 1.02 -18.19
CA GLU A 113 -9.38 1.02 -17.17
C GLU A 113 -8.78 1.01 -15.75
N TYR A 114 -7.80 0.13 -15.50
CA TYR A 114 -7.12 0.07 -14.22
C TYR A 114 -6.39 1.38 -13.90
N LEU A 115 -5.62 1.92 -14.85
CA LEU A 115 -4.91 3.20 -14.67
C LEU A 115 -5.88 4.38 -14.46
N SER A 116 -7.10 4.32 -14.98
CA SER A 116 -8.16 5.31 -14.72
C SER A 116 -8.89 5.09 -13.38
N GLY A 117 -8.50 4.08 -12.61
CA GLY A 117 -9.08 3.79 -11.30
C GLY A 117 -10.36 2.97 -11.33
N ARG A 118 -10.72 2.39 -12.49
CA ARG A 118 -11.91 1.51 -12.63
C ARG A 118 -11.60 0.10 -12.16
N GLU A 119 -12.64 -0.63 -11.78
CA GLU A 119 -12.56 -2.06 -11.53
C GLU A 119 -12.44 -2.81 -12.85
N VAL A 120 -11.59 -3.82 -12.88
CA VAL A 120 -11.40 -4.66 -14.07
C VAL A 120 -11.76 -6.12 -13.77
N GLU A 121 -12.07 -6.89 -14.82
CA GLU A 121 -12.29 -8.33 -14.70
C GLU A 121 -10.99 -9.02 -14.29
N ALA A 122 -11.06 -9.92 -13.29
CA ALA A 122 -9.97 -10.78 -12.90
C ALA A 122 -9.96 -12.04 -13.80
N ARG A 123 -8.81 -12.34 -14.41
CA ARG A 123 -8.63 -13.51 -15.28
C ARG A 123 -7.52 -14.43 -14.81
N THR A 124 -6.50 -13.87 -14.16
CA THR A 124 -5.33 -14.64 -13.69
C THR A 124 -5.19 -14.64 -12.18
N ALA A 125 -5.66 -13.59 -11.50
CA ALA A 125 -5.59 -13.49 -10.05
C ALA A 125 -6.75 -14.23 -9.36
N ALA A 126 -6.43 -14.93 -8.27
CA ALA A 126 -7.40 -15.51 -7.36
C ALA A 126 -7.98 -14.46 -6.39
N ASP A 127 -9.09 -14.81 -5.71
CA ASP A 127 -9.70 -13.95 -4.69
C ASP A 127 -8.70 -13.53 -3.59
N GLY A 128 -8.76 -12.28 -3.17
CA GLY A 128 -7.86 -11.68 -2.20
C GLY A 128 -7.02 -10.55 -2.79
N TRP A 129 -5.97 -10.15 -2.08
CA TRP A 129 -5.05 -9.13 -2.58
C TRP A 129 -4.22 -9.65 -3.74
N CYS A 130 -3.99 -8.80 -4.73
CA CYS A 130 -3.17 -9.14 -5.88
C CYS A 130 -2.31 -7.95 -6.32
N CYS A 131 -1.20 -8.26 -6.98
CA CYS A 131 -0.46 -7.29 -7.76
C CYS A 131 -1.05 -7.25 -9.17
N VAL A 132 -1.29 -6.06 -9.71
CA VAL A 132 -1.63 -5.87 -11.12
C VAL A 132 -0.33 -5.56 -11.88
N THR A 133 -0.04 -6.37 -12.89
CA THR A 133 1.17 -6.24 -13.71
C THR A 133 0.81 -5.94 -15.16
N VAL A 134 1.67 -5.21 -15.87
CA VAL A 134 1.58 -5.00 -17.32
C VAL A 134 2.89 -5.46 -17.95
N ASP A 135 2.79 -6.42 -18.87
CA ASP A 135 3.96 -7.05 -19.52
C ASP A 135 5.04 -7.51 -18.51
N GLY A 136 4.57 -8.03 -17.35
CA GLY A 136 5.42 -8.49 -16.25
C GLY A 136 5.88 -7.39 -15.26
N TRP A 137 5.63 -6.11 -15.53
CA TRP A 137 6.01 -5.01 -14.67
C TRP A 137 4.91 -4.65 -13.67
N PRO A 138 5.22 -4.56 -12.37
CA PRO A 138 4.23 -4.18 -11.36
C PRO A 138 3.72 -2.74 -11.55
N LEU A 139 2.41 -2.58 -11.68
CA LEU A 139 1.75 -1.27 -11.72
C LEU A 139 1.23 -0.84 -10.36
N GLY A 140 0.66 -1.77 -9.61
CA GLY A 140 0.03 -1.45 -8.33
C GLY A 140 -0.75 -2.62 -7.76
N GLY A 141 -1.58 -2.34 -6.77
CA GLY A 141 -2.37 -3.35 -6.08
C GLY A 141 -3.85 -3.32 -6.42
N GLY A 142 -4.50 -4.46 -6.20
CA GLY A 142 -5.93 -4.63 -6.26
C GLY A 142 -6.41 -5.66 -5.26
N LYS A 143 -7.72 -5.75 -5.07
CA LYS A 143 -8.33 -6.81 -4.29
C LYS A 143 -9.39 -7.51 -5.13
N VAL A 144 -9.18 -8.79 -5.41
CA VAL A 144 -10.12 -9.61 -6.17
C VAL A 144 -11.27 -10.06 -5.27
N SER A 145 -12.48 -9.91 -5.78
CA SER A 145 -13.69 -10.42 -5.17
C SER A 145 -14.77 -10.61 -6.23
N GLY A 146 -15.31 -11.81 -6.31
CA GLY A 146 -16.36 -12.13 -7.28
C GLY A 146 -15.93 -11.95 -8.74
N GLY A 147 -14.71 -12.35 -9.06
CA GLY A 147 -14.15 -12.25 -10.42
C GLY A 147 -13.80 -10.83 -10.88
N ARG A 148 -13.77 -9.85 -9.98
CA ARG A 148 -13.40 -8.47 -10.29
C ARG A 148 -12.29 -7.98 -9.39
N VAL A 149 -11.33 -7.26 -9.97
CA VAL A 149 -10.26 -6.57 -9.26
C VAL A 149 -10.77 -5.19 -8.83
N LYS A 150 -11.03 -5.01 -7.54
CA LYS A 150 -11.24 -3.68 -6.94
C LYS A 150 -9.94 -2.91 -7.01
N ASN A 151 -10.00 -1.71 -7.58
CA ASN A 151 -8.84 -0.91 -7.90
C ASN A 151 -8.28 -0.20 -6.65
N HIS A 152 -7.01 -0.46 -6.33
CA HIS A 152 -6.26 0.23 -5.27
C HIS A 152 -5.16 1.15 -5.82
N TYR A 153 -5.21 1.48 -7.12
CA TYR A 153 -4.28 2.43 -7.72
C TYR A 153 -4.51 3.84 -7.16
N PRO A 154 -3.46 4.55 -6.73
CA PRO A 154 -3.59 5.86 -6.09
C PRO A 154 -4.33 6.88 -6.95
N LYS A 155 -5.29 7.58 -6.35
CA LYS A 155 -6.10 8.58 -7.07
C LYS A 155 -5.25 9.66 -7.77
N ALA A 156 -4.15 10.07 -7.15
CA ALA A 156 -3.26 11.09 -7.69
C ALA A 156 -2.46 10.64 -8.93
N LEU A 157 -2.40 9.33 -9.21
CA LEU A 157 -1.66 8.76 -10.35
C LEU A 157 -2.59 8.32 -11.48
N ARG A 158 -3.91 8.45 -11.33
CA ARG A 158 -4.89 7.97 -12.32
C ARG A 158 -4.85 8.81 -13.58
N LEU A 159 -5.06 8.15 -14.71
CA LEU A 159 -5.34 8.81 -15.97
C LEU A 159 -6.66 9.56 -15.88
N LEU A 160 -6.69 10.78 -16.43
CA LEU A 160 -7.89 11.63 -16.50
C LEU A 160 -8.74 11.25 -17.71
#